data_9d37caf43fc95d9ba71bdb092eb4ee9f
#
_entry.id   9d37caf43fc95d9ba71bdb092eb4ee9f
#
_cell.length_a   1.000
_cell.length_b   1.000
_cell.length_c   1.000
_cell.angle_alpha   90.00
_cell.angle_beta   90.00
_cell.angle_gamma   90.00
#
_symmetry.space_group_name_H-M   'P 1'
#
loop_
_entity.id
_entity.type
_entity.pdbx_description
1 polymer ?
#
loop_
_entity_poly.entity_id
_entity_poly.type
_entity_poly.pdbx_seq_one_letter_code
_entity_poly.pdbx_strand_id
1 'polypeptide(L)'
;DHVLVPGEQYLFSAGDTPDSLAGSYACRGLTAFSALKKAGPFSKDNSLVIVSAGGLGLLALKIARAAYGINPIVIDIDDEKLKVAKDLGASEVINSSKEGASEKLMEVTNGGANAIVDFVGAEQSVNLGYQCLAKGGTIVVVGLFGGQITIPLPLLTLTERKILGSYVGSLGEMEELMKLVAAGKIEPVEVESRNVSEANKTLEEMKNGELLGLVSLTHD
;
A
#
# COMPACT_ATOMS: atom_id res chain seq x y z
N ASP A 1 5.17 24.28 -19.03
CA ASP A 1 3.92 24.01 -18.31
C ASP A 1 4.15 24.27 -16.82
N HIS A 2 3.12 24.84 -16.17
CA HIS A 2 3.23 25.32 -14.80
C HIS A 2 1.99 24.94 -13.99
N VAL A 3 2.17 24.70 -12.69
CA VAL A 3 1.09 24.47 -11.74
C VAL A 3 1.11 25.58 -10.70
N LEU A 4 -0.04 26.19 -10.41
CA LEU A 4 -0.19 27.14 -9.33
C LEU A 4 -0.48 26.39 -8.02
N VAL A 5 0.34 26.62 -6.99
CA VAL A 5 0.13 26.09 -5.65
C VAL A 5 -0.26 27.21 -4.69
N PRO A 6 -1.10 26.96 -3.65
CA PRO A 6 -1.61 28.01 -2.75
C PRO A 6 -0.54 28.64 -1.87
N GLY A 7 0.62 27.98 -1.66
CA GLY A 7 1.71 28.48 -0.83
C GLY A 7 2.89 27.52 -0.78
N GLU A 8 4.04 28.05 -0.34
CA GLU A 8 5.31 27.31 -0.30
C GLU A 8 5.29 26.09 0.64
N GLN A 9 4.40 26.08 1.66
CA GLN A 9 4.24 24.94 2.57
C GLN A 9 3.75 23.66 1.89
N TYR A 10 3.28 23.75 0.65
CA TYR A 10 2.89 22.59 -0.16
C TYR A 10 4.00 22.09 -1.10
N LEU A 11 5.18 22.73 -1.04
CA LEU A 11 6.32 22.34 -1.84
C LEU A 11 7.33 21.56 -0.99
N PHE A 12 7.70 20.40 -1.48
CA PHE A 12 8.68 19.54 -0.83
C PHE A 12 9.81 19.25 -1.80
N SER A 13 11.07 19.37 -1.34
CA SER A 13 12.20 18.99 -2.15
C SER A 13 12.22 17.48 -2.36
N ALA A 14 12.40 17.07 -3.60
CA ALA A 14 12.61 15.67 -3.96
C ALA A 14 14.07 15.23 -3.86
N GLY A 15 15.00 16.18 -3.54
CA GLY A 15 16.44 15.89 -3.53
C GLY A 15 16.91 15.37 -4.87
N ASP A 16 17.74 14.31 -4.84
CA ASP A 16 18.27 13.64 -6.04
C ASP A 16 17.33 12.55 -6.60
N THR A 17 16.07 12.51 -6.15
CA THR A 17 15.09 11.54 -6.65
C THR A 17 14.75 11.85 -8.11
N PRO A 18 14.77 10.86 -9.02
CA PRO A 18 14.35 11.07 -10.40
C PRO A 18 12.93 11.63 -10.49
N ASP A 19 12.68 12.58 -11.39
CA ASP A 19 11.39 13.27 -11.54
C ASP A 19 10.23 12.29 -11.77
N SER A 20 10.47 11.23 -12.55
CA SER A 20 9.50 10.16 -12.80
C SER A 20 9.02 9.45 -11.53
N LEU A 21 9.89 9.34 -10.53
CA LEU A 21 9.57 8.73 -9.23
C LEU A 21 9.06 9.78 -8.22
N ALA A 22 9.63 10.99 -8.23
CA ALA A 22 9.32 12.05 -7.28
C ALA A 22 7.82 12.38 -7.25
N GLY A 23 7.18 12.51 -8.42
CA GLY A 23 5.75 12.74 -8.53
C GLY A 23 4.88 11.66 -7.88
N SER A 24 5.38 10.42 -7.79
CA SER A 24 4.65 9.32 -7.17
C SER A 24 4.53 9.46 -5.64
N TYR A 25 5.46 10.15 -5.00
CA TYR A 25 5.45 10.34 -3.55
C TYR A 25 4.35 11.29 -3.08
N ALA A 26 3.98 12.29 -3.88
CA ALA A 26 2.95 13.28 -3.52
C ALA A 26 1.53 12.68 -3.34
N CYS A 27 1.24 11.56 -3.99
CA CYS A 27 -0.03 10.85 -3.84
C CYS A 27 0.18 9.45 -3.27
N ARG A 28 0.77 8.55 -4.06
CA ARG A 28 0.92 7.13 -3.69
C ARG A 28 1.81 6.94 -2.45
N GLY A 29 2.95 7.64 -2.40
CA GLY A 29 3.87 7.54 -1.27
C GLY A 29 3.23 8.04 0.03
N LEU A 30 2.63 9.22 -0.01
CA LEU A 30 1.95 9.81 1.15
C LEU A 30 0.78 8.94 1.62
N THR A 31 -0.03 8.42 0.70
CA THR A 31 -1.14 7.53 1.00
C THR A 31 -0.65 6.25 1.69
N ALA A 32 0.40 5.62 1.15
CA ALA A 32 0.99 4.42 1.72
C ALA A 32 1.59 4.69 3.11
N PHE A 33 2.35 5.77 3.26
CA PHE A 33 2.99 6.16 4.51
C PHE A 33 1.96 6.44 5.61
N SER A 34 0.93 7.25 5.33
CA SER A 34 -0.15 7.58 6.27
C SER A 34 -0.94 6.32 6.69
N ALA A 35 -1.26 5.43 5.75
CA ALA A 35 -1.96 4.19 6.05
C ALA A 35 -1.13 3.27 6.95
N LEU A 36 0.16 3.10 6.67
CA LEU A 36 1.09 2.33 7.50
C LEU A 36 1.21 2.94 8.90
N LYS A 37 1.30 4.25 9.01
CA LYS A 37 1.37 4.95 10.31
C LYS A 37 0.12 4.72 11.14
N LYS A 38 -1.07 4.72 10.54
CA LYS A 38 -2.34 4.39 11.20
C LYS A 38 -2.46 2.93 11.60
N ALA A 39 -1.87 2.03 10.83
CA ALA A 39 -1.85 0.59 11.12
C ALA A 39 -0.92 0.22 12.29
N GLY A 40 0.08 1.07 12.59
CA GLY A 40 1.02 0.89 13.70
C GLY A 40 0.42 1.25 15.08
N PRO A 41 1.25 1.23 16.13
CA PRO A 41 2.68 1.01 16.11
C PRO A 41 3.08 -0.43 15.80
N PHE A 42 4.27 -0.61 15.25
CA PHE A 42 4.81 -1.93 14.92
C PHE A 42 5.95 -2.33 15.86
N SER A 43 5.98 -3.61 16.25
CA SER A 43 7.14 -4.29 16.82
C SER A 43 7.69 -5.32 15.84
N LYS A 44 8.87 -5.86 16.11
CA LYS A 44 9.50 -6.88 15.24
C LYS A 44 8.69 -8.18 15.14
N ASP A 45 7.84 -8.44 16.13
CA ASP A 45 7.01 -9.64 16.18
C ASP A 45 5.63 -9.43 15.57
N ASN A 46 5.31 -8.21 15.12
CA ASN A 46 4.03 -7.93 14.50
C ASN A 46 4.00 -8.37 13.04
N SER A 47 2.95 -9.08 12.67
CA SER A 47 2.64 -9.38 11.29
C SER A 47 1.91 -8.18 10.65
N LEU A 48 2.49 -7.66 9.59
CA LEU A 48 1.89 -6.66 8.72
C LEU A 48 1.52 -7.30 7.39
N VAL A 49 0.29 -7.12 6.97
CA VAL A 49 -0.21 -7.59 5.68
C VAL A 49 -0.56 -6.40 4.79
N ILE A 50 -0.13 -6.42 3.56
CA ILE A 50 -0.50 -5.47 2.51
C ILE A 50 -1.39 -6.20 1.50
N VAL A 51 -2.60 -5.70 1.30
CA VAL A 51 -3.52 -6.20 0.28
C VAL A 51 -3.42 -5.33 -0.96
N SER A 52 -2.99 -5.89 -2.03
CA SER A 52 -2.61 -5.44 -3.37
C SER A 52 -1.09 -5.43 -3.59
N ALA A 53 -0.68 -6.05 -4.68
CA ALA A 53 0.68 -5.99 -5.24
C ALA A 53 0.78 -5.03 -6.45
N GLY A 54 -0.16 -4.09 -6.56
CA GLY A 54 -0.08 -2.98 -7.52
C GLY A 54 0.90 -1.88 -7.08
N GLY A 55 1.04 -0.84 -7.88
CA GLY A 55 2.03 0.22 -7.64
C GLY A 55 1.96 0.86 -6.25
N LEU A 56 0.75 1.05 -5.68
CA LEU A 56 0.59 1.58 -4.32
C LEU A 56 1.02 0.57 -3.25
N GLY A 57 0.65 -0.71 -3.40
CA GLY A 57 1.05 -1.77 -2.46
C GLY A 57 2.55 -2.07 -2.49
N LEU A 58 3.18 -2.08 -3.67
CA LEU A 58 4.63 -2.26 -3.79
C LEU A 58 5.41 -1.10 -3.18
N LEU A 59 4.91 0.14 -3.32
CA LEU A 59 5.51 1.29 -2.65
C LEU A 59 5.33 1.21 -1.13
N ALA A 60 4.15 0.77 -0.65
CA ALA A 60 3.91 0.53 0.77
C ALA A 60 4.84 -0.55 1.35
N LEU A 61 5.10 -1.62 0.61
CA LEU A 61 6.09 -2.65 0.98
C LEU A 61 7.47 -2.04 1.24
N LYS A 62 7.97 -1.22 0.31
CA LYS A 62 9.28 -0.56 0.45
C LYS A 62 9.29 0.44 1.61
N ILE A 63 8.23 1.22 1.77
CA ILE A 63 8.09 2.17 2.88
C ILE A 63 8.06 1.42 4.23
N ALA A 64 7.32 0.31 4.34
CA ALA A 64 7.26 -0.48 5.57
C ALA A 64 8.64 -1.01 5.99
N ARG A 65 9.43 -1.48 5.03
CA ARG A 65 10.80 -1.91 5.26
C ARG A 65 11.71 -0.76 5.70
N ALA A 66 11.63 0.37 5.01
CA ALA A 66 12.48 1.53 5.28
C ALA A 66 12.17 2.23 6.61
N ALA A 67 10.89 2.42 6.90
CA ALA A 67 10.44 3.19 8.06
C ALA A 67 10.34 2.36 9.35
N TYR A 68 10.01 1.07 9.23
CA TYR A 68 9.70 0.21 10.39
C TYR A 68 10.57 -1.05 10.48
N GLY A 69 11.38 -1.36 9.46
CA GLY A 69 12.21 -2.56 9.42
C GLY A 69 11.40 -3.87 9.34
N ILE A 70 10.17 -3.81 8.81
CA ILE A 70 9.26 -4.94 8.68
C ILE A 70 9.20 -5.37 7.21
N ASN A 71 9.24 -6.68 6.97
CA ASN A 71 8.95 -7.28 5.68
C ASN A 71 7.49 -7.75 5.68
N PRO A 72 6.56 -7.04 5.02
CA PRO A 72 5.16 -7.41 5.03
C PRO A 72 4.88 -8.72 4.29
N ILE A 73 3.77 -9.36 4.64
CA ILE A 73 3.09 -10.33 3.80
C ILE A 73 2.30 -9.55 2.74
N VAL A 74 2.32 -9.98 1.49
CA VAL A 74 1.57 -9.32 0.40
C VAL A 74 0.51 -10.26 -0.16
N ILE A 75 -0.69 -9.73 -0.34
CA ILE A 75 -1.85 -10.46 -0.89
C ILE A 75 -2.29 -9.78 -2.19
N ASP A 76 -2.48 -10.57 -3.24
CA ASP A 76 -3.09 -10.14 -4.50
C ASP A 76 -3.84 -11.31 -5.14
N ILE A 77 -4.57 -11.08 -6.22
CA ILE A 77 -5.22 -12.11 -7.04
C ILE A 77 -4.36 -12.57 -8.23
N ASP A 78 -3.26 -11.87 -8.50
CA ASP A 78 -2.40 -12.02 -9.66
C ASP A 78 -1.02 -12.58 -9.25
N ASP A 79 -0.69 -13.77 -9.75
CA ASP A 79 0.57 -14.45 -9.41
C ASP A 79 1.81 -13.71 -9.93
N GLU A 80 1.74 -13.01 -11.07
CA GLU A 80 2.88 -12.25 -11.61
C GLU A 80 3.20 -11.03 -10.73
N LYS A 81 2.17 -10.32 -10.28
CA LYS A 81 2.32 -9.22 -9.31
C LYS A 81 2.87 -9.70 -7.97
N LEU A 82 2.41 -10.85 -7.51
CA LEU A 82 2.92 -11.47 -6.28
C LEU A 82 4.39 -11.86 -6.39
N LYS A 83 4.83 -12.34 -7.55
CA LYS A 83 6.25 -12.60 -7.80
C LYS A 83 7.09 -11.33 -7.68
N VAL A 84 6.64 -10.22 -8.28
CA VAL A 84 7.31 -8.92 -8.13
C VAL A 84 7.37 -8.50 -6.65
N ALA A 85 6.28 -8.65 -5.90
CA ALA A 85 6.28 -8.34 -4.46
C ALA A 85 7.27 -9.20 -3.67
N LYS A 86 7.40 -10.49 -4.02
CA LYS A 86 8.37 -11.40 -3.38
C LYS A 86 9.81 -10.98 -3.67
N ASP A 87 10.11 -10.64 -4.92
CA ASP A 87 11.44 -10.17 -5.35
C ASP A 87 11.81 -8.83 -4.68
N LEU A 88 10.82 -7.98 -4.40
CA LEU A 88 10.98 -6.73 -3.66
C LEU A 88 11.06 -6.91 -2.13
N GLY A 89 11.00 -8.15 -1.63
CA GLY A 89 11.27 -8.48 -0.23
C GLY A 89 10.04 -8.65 0.65
N ALA A 90 8.88 -8.99 0.09
CA ALA A 90 7.77 -9.50 0.88
C ALA A 90 8.21 -10.77 1.63
N SER A 91 7.88 -10.87 2.92
CA SER A 91 8.20 -12.06 3.72
C SER A 91 7.48 -13.29 3.18
N GLU A 92 6.21 -13.11 2.79
CA GLU A 92 5.37 -14.14 2.17
C GLU A 92 4.43 -13.47 1.16
N VAL A 93 3.95 -14.26 0.19
CA VAL A 93 2.95 -13.83 -0.78
C VAL A 93 1.80 -14.82 -0.85
N ILE A 94 0.57 -14.32 -0.97
CA ILE A 94 -0.64 -15.15 -0.96
C ILE A 94 -1.56 -14.70 -2.09
N ASN A 95 -1.92 -15.63 -2.96
CA ASN A 95 -2.93 -15.38 -3.98
C ASN A 95 -4.34 -15.61 -3.38
N SER A 96 -5.09 -14.52 -3.18
CA SER A 96 -6.42 -14.57 -2.55
C SER A 96 -7.53 -15.09 -3.46
N SER A 97 -7.27 -15.32 -4.74
CA SER A 97 -8.22 -15.99 -5.63
C SER A 97 -8.19 -17.51 -5.51
N LYS A 98 -7.19 -18.08 -4.84
CA LYS A 98 -7.02 -19.51 -4.64
C LYS A 98 -7.72 -19.98 -3.37
N GLU A 99 -8.24 -21.20 -3.41
CA GLU A 99 -8.80 -21.87 -2.23
C GLU A 99 -7.73 -21.99 -1.12
N GLY A 100 -8.13 -21.82 0.13
CA GLY A 100 -7.20 -21.92 1.27
C GLY A 100 -6.41 -20.64 1.56
N ALA A 101 -6.69 -19.51 0.90
CA ALA A 101 -5.95 -18.26 1.11
C ALA A 101 -6.08 -17.73 2.55
N SER A 102 -7.26 -17.81 3.16
CA SER A 102 -7.49 -17.41 4.55
C SER A 102 -6.74 -18.31 5.54
N GLU A 103 -6.78 -19.63 5.33
CA GLU A 103 -6.08 -20.61 6.13
C GLU A 103 -4.56 -20.39 6.06
N LYS A 104 -4.06 -20.13 4.85
CA LYS A 104 -2.64 -19.81 4.65
C LYS A 104 -2.24 -18.54 5.37
N LEU A 105 -3.08 -17.48 5.29
CA LEU A 105 -2.81 -16.24 6.00
C LEU A 105 -2.80 -16.43 7.51
N MET A 106 -3.74 -17.19 8.06
CA MET A 106 -3.79 -17.53 9.48
C MET A 106 -2.57 -18.34 9.91
N GLU A 107 -2.10 -19.27 9.08
CA GLU A 107 -0.91 -20.08 9.33
C GLU A 107 0.35 -19.19 9.43
N VAL A 108 0.61 -18.36 8.40
CA VAL A 108 1.85 -17.56 8.32
C VAL A 108 1.85 -16.38 9.30
N THR A 109 0.69 -16.02 9.85
CA THR A 109 0.55 -14.99 10.90
C THR A 109 0.39 -15.56 12.31
N ASN A 110 0.57 -16.89 12.48
CA ASN A 110 0.41 -17.56 13.76
C ASN A 110 -0.94 -17.27 14.46
N GLY A 111 -2.02 -17.33 13.70
CA GLY A 111 -3.39 -17.17 14.23
C GLY A 111 -4.01 -15.79 14.02
N GLY A 112 -3.40 -14.94 13.19
CA GLY A 112 -3.99 -13.67 12.73
C GLY A 112 -3.00 -12.53 12.60
N ALA A 113 -3.30 -11.63 11.68
CA ALA A 113 -2.47 -10.47 11.42
C ALA A 113 -2.68 -9.37 12.48
N ASN A 114 -1.59 -8.76 12.95
CA ASN A 114 -1.65 -7.62 13.85
C ASN A 114 -2.11 -6.35 13.11
N ALA A 115 -1.69 -6.19 11.86
CA ALA A 115 -2.07 -5.06 11.03
C ALA A 115 -2.28 -5.49 9.58
N ILE A 116 -3.32 -4.96 8.96
CA ILE A 116 -3.62 -5.15 7.54
C ILE A 116 -3.85 -3.77 6.93
N VAL A 117 -3.22 -3.49 5.79
CA VAL A 117 -3.49 -2.29 5.00
C VAL A 117 -4.07 -2.73 3.66
N ASP A 118 -5.31 -2.38 3.41
CA ASP A 118 -6.06 -2.76 2.21
C ASP A 118 -6.10 -1.60 1.21
N PHE A 119 -5.32 -1.72 0.15
CA PHE A 119 -5.27 -0.75 -0.95
C PHE A 119 -6.27 -1.04 -2.07
N VAL A 120 -7.06 -2.09 -1.95
CA VAL A 120 -8.15 -2.43 -2.89
C VAL A 120 -9.46 -1.80 -2.45
N GLY A 121 -9.86 -2.00 -1.20
CA GLY A 121 -11.12 -1.50 -0.64
C GLY A 121 -12.33 -2.14 -1.28
N ALA A 122 -12.26 -3.43 -1.61
CA ALA A 122 -13.37 -4.23 -2.09
C ALA A 122 -13.99 -5.04 -0.95
N GLU A 123 -15.26 -5.42 -1.10
CA GLU A 123 -15.96 -6.25 -0.12
C GLU A 123 -15.17 -7.53 0.22
N GLN A 124 -14.66 -8.21 -0.81
CA GLN A 124 -13.94 -9.47 -0.66
C GLN A 124 -12.61 -9.28 0.08
N SER A 125 -11.83 -8.25 -0.28
CA SER A 125 -10.54 -7.99 0.32
C SER A 125 -10.65 -7.56 1.79
N VAL A 126 -11.62 -6.67 2.09
CA VAL A 126 -11.87 -6.21 3.46
C VAL A 126 -12.42 -7.34 4.34
N ASN A 127 -13.33 -8.19 3.81
CA ASN A 127 -13.83 -9.35 4.55
C ASN A 127 -12.71 -10.34 4.87
N LEU A 128 -11.89 -10.71 3.88
CA LEU A 128 -10.73 -11.59 4.08
C LEU A 128 -9.80 -11.01 5.15
N GLY A 129 -9.44 -9.73 5.01
CA GLY A 129 -8.57 -9.05 5.96
C GLY A 129 -9.15 -9.04 7.37
N TYR A 130 -10.44 -8.64 7.53
CA TYR A 130 -11.06 -8.58 8.85
C TYR A 130 -11.16 -9.95 9.52
N GLN A 131 -11.48 -11.00 8.78
CA GLN A 131 -11.55 -12.37 9.31
C GLN A 131 -10.19 -12.86 9.81
N CYS A 132 -9.12 -12.49 9.11
CA CYS A 132 -7.76 -12.91 9.43
C CYS A 132 -7.01 -11.96 10.39
N LEU A 133 -7.68 -10.97 10.98
CA LEU A 133 -7.07 -10.15 12.03
C LEU A 133 -6.88 -10.94 13.33
N ALA A 134 -5.76 -10.73 13.98
CA ALA A 134 -5.55 -11.13 15.37
C ALA A 134 -6.52 -10.41 16.32
N LYS A 135 -6.62 -10.88 17.56
CA LYS A 135 -7.26 -10.11 18.62
C LYS A 135 -6.49 -8.80 18.85
N GLY A 136 -7.20 -7.67 18.91
CA GLY A 136 -6.61 -6.34 19.02
C GLY A 136 -6.04 -5.79 17.70
N GLY A 137 -6.06 -6.59 16.61
CA GLY A 137 -5.52 -6.21 15.32
C GLY A 137 -6.28 -5.07 14.64
N THR A 138 -5.61 -4.41 13.70
CA THR A 138 -6.14 -3.25 12.98
C THR A 138 -6.14 -3.50 11.48
N ILE A 139 -7.28 -3.27 10.81
CA ILE A 139 -7.33 -3.15 9.35
C ILE A 139 -7.52 -1.68 8.97
N VAL A 140 -6.67 -1.18 8.07
CA VAL A 140 -6.75 0.16 7.48
C VAL A 140 -7.20 0.03 6.04
N VAL A 141 -8.39 0.52 5.73
CA VAL A 141 -8.97 0.52 4.38
C VAL A 141 -8.60 1.83 3.68
N VAL A 142 -7.94 1.71 2.54
CA VAL A 142 -7.44 2.81 1.72
C VAL A 142 -8.09 2.83 0.34
N GLY A 143 -8.25 1.64 -0.25
CA GLY A 143 -8.82 1.49 -1.59
C GLY A 143 -10.28 1.92 -1.65
N LEU A 144 -10.71 2.31 -2.84
CA LEU A 144 -12.04 2.87 -3.10
C LEU A 144 -12.84 2.04 -4.13
N PHE A 145 -12.54 0.74 -4.23
CA PHE A 145 -13.23 -0.13 -5.20
C PHE A 145 -14.73 -0.19 -4.91
N GLY A 146 -15.09 -0.23 -3.63
CA GLY A 146 -16.48 -0.17 -3.17
C GLY A 146 -17.01 -1.50 -2.63
N GLY A 147 -18.26 -1.46 -2.15
CA GLY A 147 -18.90 -2.57 -1.48
C GLY A 147 -19.25 -2.24 -0.03
N GLN A 148 -19.68 -3.27 0.71
CA GLN A 148 -20.04 -3.13 2.13
C GLN A 148 -19.71 -4.42 2.88
N ILE A 149 -19.42 -4.30 4.17
CA ILE A 149 -19.20 -5.46 5.06
C ILE A 149 -20.20 -5.44 6.20
N THR A 150 -20.56 -6.64 6.66
CA THR A 150 -21.41 -6.83 7.85
C THR A 150 -20.58 -7.48 8.96
N ILE A 151 -20.52 -6.85 10.11
CA ILE A 151 -19.75 -7.34 11.26
C ILE A 151 -20.71 -7.55 12.44
N PRO A 152 -20.76 -8.76 13.02
CA PRO A 152 -21.47 -9.00 14.26
C PRO A 152 -20.84 -8.17 15.39
N LEU A 153 -21.59 -7.27 16.01
CA LEU A 153 -21.09 -6.39 17.08
C LEU A 153 -20.43 -7.14 18.25
N PRO A 154 -20.97 -8.30 18.73
CA PRO A 154 -20.30 -9.07 19.78
C PRO A 154 -18.88 -9.52 19.36
N LEU A 155 -18.68 -9.89 18.10
CA LEU A 155 -17.37 -10.31 17.60
C LEU A 155 -16.38 -9.13 17.61
N LEU A 156 -16.81 -7.95 17.15
CA LEU A 156 -15.98 -6.74 17.19
C LEU A 156 -15.50 -6.44 18.61
N THR A 157 -16.43 -6.48 19.57
CA THR A 157 -16.14 -6.20 20.99
C THR A 157 -15.23 -7.25 21.62
N LEU A 158 -15.54 -8.53 21.45
CA LEU A 158 -14.79 -9.64 22.08
C LEU A 158 -13.37 -9.79 21.53
N THR A 159 -13.16 -9.40 20.28
CA THR A 159 -11.84 -9.48 19.61
C THR A 159 -11.08 -8.17 19.66
N GLU A 160 -11.68 -7.06 20.10
CA GLU A 160 -11.07 -5.71 20.16
C GLU A 160 -10.45 -5.27 18.82
N ARG A 161 -10.97 -5.80 17.70
CA ARG A 161 -10.48 -5.48 16.35
C ARG A 161 -10.84 -4.05 15.96
N LYS A 162 -10.01 -3.42 15.16
CA LYS A 162 -10.17 -2.04 14.71
C LYS A 162 -10.28 -1.97 13.20
N ILE A 163 -11.19 -1.13 12.72
CA ILE A 163 -11.34 -0.81 11.30
C ILE A 163 -11.16 0.69 11.17
N LEU A 164 -10.19 1.11 10.38
CA LEU A 164 -9.86 2.51 10.14
C LEU A 164 -9.91 2.82 8.65
N GLY A 165 -10.41 4.00 8.30
CA GLY A 165 -10.25 4.56 6.96
C GLY A 165 -8.96 5.38 6.88
N SER A 166 -8.30 5.40 5.72
CA SER A 166 -7.18 6.28 5.44
C SER A 166 -7.32 6.90 4.05
N TYR A 167 -7.18 8.22 3.98
CA TYR A 167 -7.25 8.96 2.74
C TYR A 167 -6.07 9.93 2.65
N VAL A 168 -5.24 9.74 1.62
CA VAL A 168 -4.00 10.51 1.40
C VAL A 168 -3.16 10.61 2.69
N GLY A 169 -2.87 11.81 3.16
CA GLY A 169 -2.12 12.06 4.40
C GLY A 169 -2.00 13.56 4.66
N SER A 170 -1.28 13.92 5.72
CA SER A 170 -1.03 15.29 6.14
C SER A 170 0.29 15.83 5.61
N LEU A 171 0.46 17.17 5.65
CA LEU A 171 1.74 17.82 5.30
C LEU A 171 2.89 17.34 6.21
N GLY A 172 2.63 17.12 7.50
CA GLY A 172 3.62 16.59 8.43
C GLY A 172 4.06 15.17 8.06
N GLU A 173 3.14 14.32 7.63
CA GLU A 173 3.47 12.98 7.13
C GLU A 173 4.24 13.02 5.82
N MET A 174 3.95 14.00 4.95
CA MET A 174 4.72 14.22 3.73
C MET A 174 6.16 14.64 4.06
N GLU A 175 6.34 15.52 5.03
CA GLU A 175 7.69 15.92 5.48
C GLU A 175 8.49 14.73 6.04
N GLU A 176 7.84 13.89 6.87
CA GLU A 176 8.46 12.66 7.40
C GLU A 176 8.86 11.69 6.27
N LEU A 177 7.96 11.47 5.31
CA LEU A 177 8.22 10.63 4.15
C LEU A 177 9.41 11.16 3.32
N MET A 178 9.41 12.46 2.99
CA MET A 178 10.46 13.06 2.17
C MET A 178 11.83 13.05 2.88
N LYS A 179 11.88 13.09 4.21
CA LYS A 179 13.12 12.86 4.97
C LYS A 179 13.68 11.45 4.76
N LEU A 180 12.81 10.43 4.67
CA LEU A 180 13.23 9.05 4.37
C LEU A 180 13.72 8.93 2.93
N VAL A 181 13.03 9.57 1.99
CA VAL A 181 13.40 9.61 0.56
C VAL A 181 14.76 10.29 0.38
N ALA A 182 14.94 11.50 0.91
CA ALA A 182 16.18 12.26 0.81
C ALA A 182 17.37 11.55 1.49
N ALA A 183 17.13 10.75 2.53
CA ALA A 183 18.14 9.94 3.18
C ALA A 183 18.46 8.62 2.42
N GLY A 184 17.88 8.39 1.25
CA GLY A 184 18.07 7.18 0.45
C GLY A 184 17.61 5.90 1.13
N LYS A 185 16.72 5.99 2.13
CA LYS A 185 16.24 4.82 2.90
C LYS A 185 15.18 4.02 2.17
N ILE A 186 14.41 4.67 1.31
CA ILE A 186 13.40 4.00 0.48
C ILE A 186 14.07 3.64 -0.84
N GLU A 187 14.26 2.34 -1.08
CA GLU A 187 14.78 1.87 -2.36
C GLU A 187 13.83 2.28 -3.49
N PRO A 188 14.33 2.85 -4.60
CA PRO A 188 13.48 3.24 -5.72
C PRO A 188 12.63 2.07 -6.21
N VAL A 189 11.38 2.35 -6.55
CA VAL A 189 10.55 1.45 -7.35
C VAL A 189 10.82 1.78 -8.81
N GLU A 190 10.94 0.78 -9.64
CA GLU A 190 11.07 0.99 -11.09
C GLU A 190 9.82 1.71 -11.61
N VAL A 191 10.05 2.79 -12.35
CA VAL A 191 9.00 3.62 -12.93
C VAL A 191 9.21 3.64 -14.44
N GLU A 192 8.26 3.14 -15.18
CA GLU A 192 8.24 3.28 -16.64
C GLU A 192 7.86 4.73 -16.97
N SER A 193 8.72 5.43 -17.73
CA SER A 193 8.42 6.77 -18.23
C SER A 193 7.82 6.66 -19.62
N ARG A 194 6.68 7.33 -19.82
CA ARG A 194 5.99 7.41 -21.12
C ARG A 194 5.70 8.87 -21.45
N ASN A 195 5.66 9.18 -22.73
CA ASN A 195 5.23 10.51 -23.17
C ASN A 195 3.75 10.75 -22.83
N VAL A 196 3.40 11.97 -22.46
CA VAL A 196 2.02 12.35 -22.09
C VAL A 196 1.00 12.06 -23.20
N SER A 197 1.43 12.01 -24.46
CA SER A 197 0.57 11.62 -25.58
C SER A 197 0.06 10.17 -25.49
N GLU A 198 0.71 9.33 -24.71
CA GLU A 198 0.30 7.95 -24.44
C GLU A 198 -0.69 7.80 -23.26
N ALA A 199 -1.13 8.91 -22.67
CA ALA A 199 -1.99 8.90 -21.50
C ALA A 199 -3.23 8.01 -21.65
N ASN A 200 -3.95 8.12 -22.78
CA ASN A 200 -5.16 7.33 -23.01
C ASN A 200 -4.85 5.83 -23.09
N LYS A 201 -3.78 5.46 -23.82
CA LYS A 201 -3.33 4.07 -23.89
C LYS A 201 -2.95 3.52 -22.51
N THR A 202 -2.19 4.29 -21.75
CA THR A 202 -1.77 3.92 -20.40
C THR A 202 -2.96 3.71 -19.46
N LEU A 203 -4.00 4.57 -19.55
CA LEU A 203 -5.22 4.41 -18.77
C LEU A 203 -6.03 3.16 -19.16
N GLU A 204 -6.06 2.81 -20.45
CA GLU A 204 -6.70 1.58 -20.92
C GLU A 204 -5.97 0.34 -20.41
N GLU A 205 -4.66 0.29 -20.53
CA GLU A 205 -3.82 -0.79 -19.99
C GLU A 205 -3.98 -0.93 -18.46
N MET A 206 -4.04 0.20 -17.74
CA MET A 206 -4.31 0.21 -16.29
C MET A 206 -5.70 -0.38 -15.98
N LYS A 207 -6.71 0.03 -16.73
CA LYS A 207 -8.09 -0.48 -16.57
C LYS A 207 -8.18 -1.99 -16.79
N ASN A 208 -7.42 -2.50 -17.75
CA ASN A 208 -7.35 -3.92 -18.09
C ASN A 208 -6.46 -4.73 -17.12
N GLY A 209 -5.74 -4.07 -16.21
CA GLY A 209 -4.82 -4.73 -15.28
C GLY A 209 -3.49 -5.18 -15.91
N GLU A 210 -3.16 -4.68 -17.08
CA GLU A 210 -1.98 -5.06 -17.88
C GLU A 210 -0.70 -4.37 -17.40
N LEU A 211 -0.80 -3.32 -16.58
CA LEU A 211 0.37 -2.60 -16.07
C LEU A 211 0.97 -3.30 -14.84
N LEU A 212 2.28 -3.51 -14.90
CA LEU A 212 3.09 -3.98 -13.78
C LEU A 212 3.90 -2.80 -13.22
N GLY A 213 3.70 -2.46 -11.94
CA GLY A 213 4.48 -1.40 -11.29
C GLY A 213 3.93 0.01 -11.48
N LEU A 214 4.82 0.97 -11.64
CA LEU A 214 4.51 2.40 -11.74
C LEU A 214 4.77 2.92 -13.15
N VAL A 215 3.84 3.74 -13.65
CA VAL A 215 4.03 4.52 -14.88
C VAL A 215 3.97 6.01 -14.53
N SER A 216 4.91 6.77 -15.08
CA SER A 216 4.94 8.24 -15.03
C SER A 216 4.81 8.79 -16.45
N LEU A 217 3.96 9.79 -16.60
CA LEU A 217 3.83 10.53 -17.87
C LEU A 217 4.73 11.77 -17.83
N THR A 218 5.56 11.93 -18.84
CA THR A 218 6.50 13.05 -18.96
C THR A 218 6.13 13.93 -20.14
N HIS A 219 6.44 15.22 -20.01
CA HIS A 219 6.48 16.16 -21.11
C HIS A 219 7.92 16.23 -21.60
N ASP A 220 8.15 16.04 -22.90
CA ASP A 220 9.44 16.21 -23.53
C ASP A 220 9.82 17.68 -23.70
#